data_cb70b7630cbe18272d92132a08d54328
#
_entry.id   cb70b7630cbe18272d92132a08d54328
#
_cell.length_a   1.000
_cell.length_b   1.000
_cell.length_c   1.000
_cell.angle_alpha   90.00
_cell.angle_beta   90.00
_cell.angle_gamma   90.00
#
_symmetry.space_group_name_H-M   'P 1'
#
loop_
_entity.id
_entity.type
_entity.pdbx_description
1 polymer ?
#
loop_
_entity_poly.entity_id
_entity_poly.type
_entity_poly.pdbx_seq_one_letter_code
_entity_poly.pdbx_strand_id
1 'polypeptide(L)'
;MNITEEKLLEYLSKALVCVAVIVIGYIITRLIIGILRKILNKSRMDGTAEGFVLSVLKVIFYFIVAVTALGTIGVNVASLITALGAAALTAGLALQDLLKNVVSGLVILINKPFVSGNILDFEGVKGTVEEINIFSTTVHTLDNKLVTIPNSRLTSNNVVNCTMVEQRRVDCTFSVSYD
;
A
#
# COMPACT_ATOMS: atom_id res chain seq x y z
N MET A 1 -27.60 -28.82 41.80
CA MET A 1 -26.58 -27.79 41.49
C MET A 1 -27.32 -26.46 41.50
N ASN A 2 -26.93 -25.54 42.39
CA ASN A 2 -27.70 -24.31 42.61
C ASN A 2 -27.50 -23.34 41.43
N ILE A 3 -28.57 -22.63 41.01
CA ILE A 3 -28.55 -21.62 39.89
C ILE A 3 -27.43 -20.57 40.07
N THR A 4 -26.98 -20.34 41.30
CA THR A 4 -25.85 -19.46 41.64
C THR A 4 -24.50 -20.05 41.29
N GLU A 5 -24.30 -21.37 41.40
CA GLU A 5 -23.03 -22.02 41.06
C GLU A 5 -22.85 -22.13 39.53
N GLU A 6 -23.91 -22.41 38.80
CA GLU A 6 -23.86 -22.43 37.32
C GLU A 6 -23.53 -21.05 36.75
N LYS A 7 -24.15 -20.00 37.27
CA LYS A 7 -23.82 -18.62 36.84
C LYS A 7 -22.39 -18.22 37.21
N LEU A 8 -21.91 -18.63 38.37
CA LEU A 8 -20.53 -18.34 38.78
C LEU A 8 -19.52 -19.02 37.84
N LEU A 9 -19.76 -20.29 37.49
CA LEU A 9 -18.94 -21.03 36.55
C LEU A 9 -18.95 -20.40 35.14
N GLU A 10 -20.11 -19.91 34.68
CA GLU A 10 -20.26 -19.21 33.42
C GLU A 10 -19.44 -17.89 33.40
N TYR A 11 -19.52 -17.07 34.45
CA TYR A 11 -18.72 -15.85 34.56
C TYR A 11 -17.24 -16.14 34.65
N LEU A 12 -16.84 -17.19 35.38
CA LEU A 12 -15.44 -17.60 35.49
C LEU A 12 -14.87 -18.06 34.15
N SER A 13 -15.65 -18.86 33.40
CA SER A 13 -15.25 -19.32 32.07
C SER A 13 -15.10 -18.15 31.06
N LYS A 14 -16.03 -17.20 31.03
CA LYS A 14 -15.96 -16.00 30.20
C LYS A 14 -14.74 -15.13 30.57
N ALA A 15 -14.46 -14.94 31.85
CA ALA A 15 -13.31 -14.21 32.32
C ALA A 15 -11.99 -14.89 31.89
N LEU A 16 -11.93 -16.22 32.03
CA LEU A 16 -10.74 -16.99 31.63
C LEU A 16 -10.50 -16.91 30.11
N VAL A 17 -11.57 -17.04 29.30
CA VAL A 17 -11.49 -16.86 27.84
C VAL A 17 -11.05 -15.45 27.47
N CYS A 18 -11.59 -14.42 28.14
CA CYS A 18 -11.21 -13.03 27.92
C CYS A 18 -9.70 -12.80 28.18
N VAL A 19 -9.21 -13.30 29.33
CA VAL A 19 -7.78 -13.23 29.67
C VAL A 19 -6.94 -13.97 28.64
N ALA A 20 -7.37 -15.16 28.23
CA ALA A 20 -6.66 -15.93 27.18
C ALA A 20 -6.59 -15.17 25.86
N VAL A 21 -7.68 -14.53 25.42
CA VAL A 21 -7.72 -13.70 24.20
C VAL A 21 -6.76 -12.51 24.31
N ILE A 22 -6.72 -11.83 25.45
CA ILE A 22 -5.80 -10.71 25.67
C ILE A 22 -4.33 -11.17 25.62
N VAL A 23 -4.00 -12.25 26.33
CA VAL A 23 -2.63 -12.78 26.37
C VAL A 23 -2.18 -13.26 24.99
N ILE A 24 -3.00 -14.06 24.32
CA ILE A 24 -2.70 -14.55 22.97
C ILE A 24 -2.60 -13.39 21.97
N GLY A 25 -3.56 -12.45 22.01
CA GLY A 25 -3.57 -11.27 21.16
C GLY A 25 -2.34 -10.38 21.38
N TYR A 26 -1.91 -10.20 22.62
CA TYR A 26 -0.66 -9.48 22.93
C TYR A 26 0.56 -10.18 22.36
N ILE A 27 0.67 -11.50 22.53
CA ILE A 27 1.79 -12.28 21.99
C ILE A 27 1.83 -12.19 20.47
N ILE A 28 0.68 -12.40 19.80
CA ILE A 28 0.59 -12.32 18.33
C ILE A 28 0.97 -10.92 17.85
N THR A 29 0.43 -9.87 18.46
CA THR A 29 0.77 -8.49 18.11
C THR A 29 2.27 -8.23 18.25
N ARG A 30 2.87 -8.67 19.34
CA ARG A 30 4.30 -8.51 19.59
C ARG A 30 5.15 -9.25 18.57
N LEU A 31 4.75 -10.47 18.18
CA LEU A 31 5.44 -11.27 17.15
C LEU A 31 5.36 -10.57 15.77
N ILE A 32 4.16 -10.17 15.36
CA ILE A 32 3.95 -9.50 14.06
C ILE A 32 4.75 -8.20 13.99
N ILE A 33 4.66 -7.35 15.01
CA ILE A 33 5.41 -6.09 15.07
C ILE A 33 6.91 -6.34 15.10
N GLY A 34 7.38 -7.39 15.79
CA GLY A 34 8.79 -7.79 15.80
C GLY A 34 9.31 -8.22 14.42
N ILE A 35 8.51 -8.99 13.68
CA ILE A 35 8.84 -9.40 12.31
C ILE A 35 8.86 -8.19 11.37
N LEU A 36 7.82 -7.36 11.43
CA LEU A 36 7.74 -6.15 10.61
C LEU A 36 8.91 -5.19 10.87
N ARG A 37 9.27 -4.99 12.14
CA ARG A 37 10.45 -4.18 12.51
C ARG A 37 11.72 -4.72 11.87
N LYS A 38 11.95 -6.05 11.87
CA LYS A 38 13.12 -6.65 11.24
C LYS A 38 13.14 -6.44 9.72
N ILE A 39 11.98 -6.50 9.07
CA ILE A 39 11.85 -6.27 7.63
C ILE A 39 12.12 -4.80 7.30
N LEU A 40 11.50 -3.89 8.03
CA LEU A 40 11.65 -2.43 7.82
C LEU A 40 13.07 -1.95 8.11
N ASN A 41 13.72 -2.45 9.16
CA ASN A 41 15.13 -2.14 9.46
C ASN A 41 16.11 -2.61 8.37
N LYS A 42 15.74 -3.64 7.59
CA LYS A 42 16.53 -4.09 6.44
C LYS A 42 16.29 -3.20 5.20
N SER A 43 15.17 -2.53 5.13
CA SER A 43 14.86 -1.50 4.13
C SER A 43 15.57 -0.19 4.54
N ARG A 44 16.08 0.57 3.58
CA ARG A 44 16.73 1.89 3.83
C ARG A 44 15.70 2.98 4.23
N MET A 45 14.66 2.63 4.98
CA MET A 45 13.67 3.59 5.45
C MET A 45 14.25 4.46 6.57
N ASP A 46 13.83 5.72 6.59
CA ASP A 46 14.09 6.61 7.72
C ASP A 46 13.46 6.04 9.00
N GLY A 47 14.22 6.05 10.11
CA GLY A 47 13.77 5.55 11.41
C GLY A 47 12.49 6.22 11.92
N THR A 48 12.26 7.47 11.54
CA THR A 48 11.02 8.21 11.86
C THR A 48 9.81 7.59 11.18
N ALA A 49 9.93 7.26 9.88
CA ALA A 49 8.88 6.63 9.11
C ALA A 49 8.58 5.20 9.61
N GLU A 50 9.62 4.42 9.94
CA GLU A 50 9.49 3.10 10.56
C GLU A 50 8.70 3.18 11.87
N GLY A 51 9.10 4.09 12.77
CA GLY A 51 8.44 4.28 14.06
C GLY A 51 6.96 4.65 13.92
N PHE A 52 6.62 5.51 12.95
CA PHE A 52 5.25 5.90 12.66
C PHE A 52 4.41 4.70 12.20
N VAL A 53 4.86 3.97 11.17
CA VAL A 53 4.15 2.81 10.64
C VAL A 53 3.92 1.75 11.71
N LEU A 54 4.95 1.39 12.48
CA LEU A 54 4.84 0.42 13.55
C LEU A 54 3.89 0.88 14.67
N SER A 55 3.82 2.18 14.96
CA SER A 55 2.91 2.74 15.97
C SER A 55 1.45 2.66 15.52
N VAL A 56 1.17 3.01 14.28
CA VAL A 56 -0.19 2.88 13.69
C VAL A 56 -0.64 1.43 13.72
N LEU A 57 0.20 0.50 13.27
CA LEU A 57 -0.13 -0.93 13.27
C LEU A 57 -0.37 -1.47 14.68
N LYS A 58 0.43 -1.07 15.68
CA LYS A 58 0.21 -1.44 17.08
C LYS A 58 -1.16 -1.01 17.57
N VAL A 59 -1.54 0.24 17.30
CA VAL A 59 -2.87 0.76 17.72
C VAL A 59 -3.98 -0.08 17.09
N ILE A 60 -3.89 -0.39 15.81
CA ILE A 60 -4.89 -1.21 15.10
C ILE A 60 -4.98 -2.62 15.73
N PHE A 61 -3.85 -3.30 15.93
CA PHE A 61 -3.85 -4.65 16.49
C PHE A 61 -4.36 -4.68 17.93
N TYR A 62 -3.95 -3.75 18.79
CA TYR A 62 -4.46 -3.70 20.15
C TYR A 62 -5.94 -3.35 20.21
N PHE A 63 -6.43 -2.51 19.29
CA PHE A 63 -7.85 -2.24 19.17
C PHE A 63 -8.65 -3.51 18.81
N ILE A 64 -8.18 -4.30 17.84
CA ILE A 64 -8.79 -5.58 17.45
C ILE A 64 -8.83 -6.53 18.66
N VAL A 65 -7.72 -6.68 19.39
CA VAL A 65 -7.64 -7.52 20.60
C VAL A 65 -8.65 -7.05 21.66
N ALA A 66 -8.74 -5.74 21.90
CA ALA A 66 -9.66 -5.17 22.87
C ALA A 66 -11.13 -5.44 22.51
N VAL A 67 -11.52 -5.21 21.24
CA VAL A 67 -12.90 -5.48 20.78
C VAL A 67 -13.23 -6.96 20.87
N THR A 68 -12.29 -7.84 20.49
CA THR A 68 -12.48 -9.29 20.61
C THR A 68 -12.65 -9.71 22.06
N ALA A 69 -11.83 -9.19 22.98
CA ALA A 69 -11.92 -9.49 24.40
C ALA A 69 -13.26 -9.02 25.01
N LEU A 70 -13.74 -7.81 24.65
CA LEU A 70 -15.05 -7.30 25.06
C LEU A 70 -16.19 -8.22 24.57
N GLY A 71 -16.10 -8.73 23.35
CA GLY A 71 -17.09 -9.69 22.82
C GLY A 71 -17.15 -10.99 23.61
N THR A 72 -16.04 -11.50 24.16
CA THR A 72 -16.01 -12.76 24.93
C THR A 72 -16.73 -12.66 26.28
N ILE A 73 -16.78 -11.48 26.88
CA ILE A 73 -17.51 -11.25 28.14
C ILE A 73 -18.98 -10.87 27.92
N GLY A 74 -19.46 -10.89 26.67
CA GLY A 74 -20.84 -10.65 26.31
C GLY A 74 -21.21 -9.18 26.06
N VAL A 75 -20.22 -8.29 25.94
CA VAL A 75 -20.48 -6.91 25.50
C VAL A 75 -20.90 -6.92 24.04
N ASN A 76 -21.98 -6.20 23.72
CA ASN A 76 -22.39 -6.05 22.32
C ASN A 76 -21.40 -5.15 21.57
N VAL A 77 -20.49 -5.78 20.83
CA VAL A 77 -19.46 -5.08 20.03
C VAL A 77 -19.91 -4.73 18.61
N ALA A 78 -21.16 -5.06 18.23
CA ALA A 78 -21.67 -4.84 16.88
C ALA A 78 -21.58 -3.36 16.46
N SER A 79 -21.94 -2.44 17.36
CA SER A 79 -21.85 -1.00 17.11
C SER A 79 -20.39 -0.52 16.93
N LEU A 80 -19.46 -1.07 17.70
CA LEU A 80 -18.03 -0.77 17.57
C LEU A 80 -17.47 -1.29 16.25
N ILE A 81 -17.85 -2.52 15.85
CA ILE A 81 -17.44 -3.09 14.55
C ILE A 81 -18.03 -2.28 13.40
N THR A 82 -19.28 -1.86 13.50
CA THR A 82 -19.91 -1.00 12.46
C THR A 82 -19.21 0.35 12.35
N ALA A 83 -18.92 1.01 13.47
CA ALA A 83 -18.23 2.28 13.50
C ALA A 83 -16.79 2.14 12.93
N LEU A 84 -16.08 1.06 13.30
CA LEU A 84 -14.75 0.76 12.76
C LEU A 84 -14.81 0.49 11.25
N GLY A 85 -15.81 -0.24 10.79
CA GLY A 85 -16.03 -0.49 9.36
C GLY A 85 -16.24 0.79 8.56
N ALA A 86 -17.04 1.72 9.09
CA ALA A 86 -17.23 3.04 8.49
C ALA A 86 -15.94 3.87 8.47
N ALA A 87 -15.18 3.86 9.57
CA ALA A 87 -13.88 4.53 9.64
C ALA A 87 -12.85 3.92 8.67
N ALA A 88 -12.82 2.58 8.58
CA ALA A 88 -11.93 1.86 7.67
C ALA A 88 -12.29 2.15 6.19
N LEU A 89 -13.59 2.22 5.86
CA LEU A 89 -14.04 2.60 4.52
C LEU A 89 -13.58 4.03 4.18
N THR A 90 -13.78 4.98 5.10
CA THR A 90 -13.34 6.37 4.91
C THR A 90 -11.82 6.47 4.70
N ALA A 91 -11.04 5.75 5.54
CA ALA A 91 -9.60 5.69 5.40
C ALA A 91 -9.19 5.04 4.06
N GLY A 92 -9.88 3.96 3.64
CA GLY A 92 -9.65 3.30 2.36
C GLY A 92 -9.90 4.22 1.16
N LEU A 93 -10.96 5.03 1.20
CA LEU A 93 -11.25 6.03 0.18
C LEU A 93 -10.17 7.13 0.16
N ALA A 94 -9.69 7.58 1.33
CA ALA A 94 -8.60 8.56 1.41
C ALA A 94 -7.26 8.02 0.86
N LEU A 95 -7.03 6.71 0.93
CA LEU A 95 -5.82 6.04 0.44
C LEU A 95 -5.97 5.48 -0.99
N GLN A 96 -7.12 5.67 -1.64
CA GLN A 96 -7.46 5.08 -2.94
C GLN A 96 -6.40 5.39 -4.02
N ASP A 97 -5.93 6.63 -4.11
CA ASP A 97 -4.95 7.02 -5.12
C ASP A 97 -3.58 6.39 -4.88
N LEU A 98 -3.17 6.21 -3.63
CA LEU A 98 -1.95 5.49 -3.29
C LEU A 98 -2.03 4.03 -3.73
N LEU A 99 -3.13 3.36 -3.40
CA LEU A 99 -3.37 1.97 -3.80
C LEU A 99 -3.42 1.81 -5.32
N LYS A 100 -4.07 2.75 -6.03
CA LYS A 100 -4.11 2.77 -7.49
C LYS A 100 -2.70 2.85 -8.08
N ASN A 101 -1.83 3.68 -7.52
CA ASN A 101 -0.44 3.78 -7.97
C ASN A 101 0.37 2.49 -7.74
N VAL A 102 0.19 1.84 -6.58
CA VAL A 102 0.85 0.55 -6.27
C VAL A 102 0.43 -0.53 -7.27
N VAL A 103 -0.89 -0.68 -7.48
CA VAL A 103 -1.43 -1.67 -8.45
C VAL A 103 -0.94 -1.37 -9.86
N SER A 104 -0.93 -0.10 -10.27
CA SER A 104 -0.41 0.33 -11.56
C SER A 104 1.09 0.04 -11.72
N GLY A 105 1.89 0.27 -10.69
CA GLY A 105 3.32 -0.08 -10.70
C GLY A 105 3.52 -1.59 -10.89
N LEU A 106 2.72 -2.42 -10.21
CA LEU A 106 2.75 -3.87 -10.37
C LEU A 106 2.34 -4.29 -11.79
N VAL A 107 1.31 -3.67 -12.37
CA VAL A 107 0.88 -3.91 -13.76
C VAL A 107 1.99 -3.56 -14.75
N ILE A 108 2.69 -2.44 -14.55
CA ILE A 108 3.84 -2.06 -15.40
C ILE A 108 4.96 -3.12 -15.32
N LEU A 109 5.29 -3.57 -14.10
CA LEU A 109 6.36 -4.56 -13.88
C LEU A 109 6.04 -5.94 -14.45
N ILE A 110 4.76 -6.36 -14.44
CA ILE A 110 4.31 -7.65 -14.97
C ILE A 110 4.17 -7.61 -16.49
N ASN A 111 3.41 -6.64 -17.02
CA ASN A 111 3.09 -6.56 -18.44
C ASN A 111 4.22 -5.94 -19.26
N LYS A 112 5.12 -5.17 -18.62
CA LYS A 112 6.28 -4.53 -19.23
C LYS A 112 5.96 -3.76 -20.52
N PRO A 113 4.97 -2.86 -20.52
CA PRO A 113 4.71 -2.00 -21.70
C PRO A 113 5.92 -1.10 -21.99
N PHE A 114 6.75 -0.86 -21.00
CA PHE A 114 8.07 -0.26 -21.06
C PHE A 114 8.94 -0.77 -19.92
N VAL A 115 10.24 -0.61 -20.04
CA VAL A 115 11.24 -0.97 -19.03
C VAL A 115 12.20 0.19 -18.80
N SER A 116 13.01 0.14 -17.74
CA SER A 116 14.11 1.09 -17.55
C SER A 116 15.03 1.09 -18.76
N GLY A 117 15.44 2.27 -19.22
CA GLY A 117 16.20 2.51 -20.44
C GLY A 117 15.34 2.79 -21.68
N ASN A 118 14.03 2.53 -21.68
CA ASN A 118 13.17 2.92 -22.79
C ASN A 118 12.92 4.44 -22.83
N ILE A 119 12.77 4.99 -24.04
CA ILE A 119 12.36 6.37 -24.24
C ILE A 119 10.83 6.41 -24.34
N LEU A 120 10.20 7.15 -23.44
CA LEU A 120 8.76 7.39 -23.43
C LEU A 120 8.45 8.82 -23.87
N ASP A 121 7.27 8.96 -24.50
CA ASP A 121 6.61 10.24 -24.72
C ASP A 121 5.23 10.14 -24.05
N PHE A 122 5.03 10.95 -23.02
CA PHE A 122 3.84 10.96 -22.20
C PHE A 122 3.43 12.40 -21.88
N GLU A 123 2.27 12.83 -22.40
CA GLU A 123 1.71 14.18 -22.16
C GLU A 123 2.71 15.33 -22.39
N GLY A 124 3.57 15.20 -23.41
CA GLY A 124 4.60 16.17 -23.75
C GLY A 124 5.90 16.03 -22.96
N VAL A 125 5.98 15.10 -22.02
CA VAL A 125 7.23 14.72 -21.34
C VAL A 125 7.90 13.61 -22.14
N LYS A 126 9.01 13.92 -22.79
CA LYS A 126 9.81 12.95 -23.53
C LYS A 126 11.15 12.74 -22.86
N GLY A 127 11.46 11.47 -22.56
CA GLY A 127 12.69 11.13 -21.87
C GLY A 127 12.88 9.65 -21.68
N THR A 128 14.02 9.27 -21.11
CA THR A 128 14.40 7.90 -20.81
C THR A 128 13.87 7.49 -19.42
N VAL A 129 13.22 6.33 -19.32
CA VAL A 129 12.83 5.75 -18.03
C VAL A 129 14.09 5.41 -17.26
N GLU A 130 14.29 6.07 -16.14
CA GLU A 130 15.41 5.81 -15.23
C GLU A 130 15.07 4.67 -14.27
N GLU A 131 13.96 4.83 -13.54
CA GLU A 131 13.55 3.86 -12.51
C GLU A 131 12.02 3.76 -12.44
N ILE A 132 11.53 2.52 -12.20
CA ILE A 132 10.13 2.23 -11.95
C ILE A 132 10.01 1.85 -10.47
N ASN A 133 9.45 2.76 -9.68
CA ASN A 133 9.21 2.57 -8.26
C ASN A 133 7.78 2.09 -7.98
N ILE A 134 7.47 1.75 -6.71
CA ILE A 134 6.17 1.22 -6.29
C ILE A 134 5.03 2.19 -6.62
N PHE A 135 5.22 3.50 -6.43
CA PHE A 135 4.17 4.52 -6.60
C PHE A 135 4.32 5.32 -7.88
N SER A 136 5.52 5.43 -8.41
CA SER A 136 5.86 6.34 -9.51
C SER A 136 6.99 5.79 -10.37
N THR A 137 7.06 6.27 -11.60
CA THR A 137 8.16 6.06 -12.54
C THR A 137 8.89 7.37 -12.73
N THR A 138 10.24 7.33 -12.66
CA THR A 138 11.11 8.48 -12.89
C THR A 138 11.61 8.45 -14.33
N VAL A 139 11.45 9.58 -15.02
CA VAL A 139 11.87 9.78 -16.40
C VAL A 139 12.91 10.91 -16.46
N HIS A 140 14.02 10.63 -17.08
CA HIS A 140 15.09 11.61 -17.35
C HIS A 140 14.89 12.23 -18.73
N THR A 141 14.55 13.52 -18.77
CA THR A 141 14.24 14.24 -20.00
C THR A 141 15.51 14.63 -20.77
N LEU A 142 15.36 14.97 -22.06
CA LEU A 142 16.46 15.38 -22.92
C LEU A 142 17.13 16.69 -22.48
N ASP A 143 16.41 17.54 -21.75
CA ASP A 143 16.93 18.80 -21.16
C ASP A 143 17.46 18.59 -19.73
N ASN A 144 17.84 17.35 -19.40
CA ASN A 144 18.50 16.95 -18.16
C ASN A 144 17.67 17.20 -16.88
N LYS A 145 16.35 17.01 -16.96
CA LYS A 145 15.44 17.09 -15.81
C LYS A 145 14.94 15.70 -15.42
N LEU A 146 14.74 15.47 -14.12
CA LEU A 146 14.05 14.30 -13.61
C LEU A 146 12.58 14.62 -13.41
N VAL A 147 11.70 13.87 -14.08
CA VAL A 147 10.26 14.00 -13.96
C VAL A 147 9.72 12.73 -13.33
N THR A 148 9.07 12.88 -12.18
CA THR A 148 8.41 11.76 -11.47
C THR A 148 6.94 11.71 -11.85
N ILE A 149 6.52 10.62 -12.47
CA ILE A 149 5.15 10.43 -12.97
C ILE A 149 4.48 9.34 -12.13
N PRO A 150 3.31 9.59 -11.52
CA PRO A 150 2.55 8.56 -10.81
C PRO A 150 2.21 7.38 -11.73
N ASN A 151 2.43 6.14 -11.27
CA ASN A 151 2.21 4.95 -12.09
C ASN A 151 0.77 4.84 -12.62
N SER A 152 -0.21 5.29 -11.84
CA SER A 152 -1.60 5.28 -12.24
C SER A 152 -1.88 6.13 -13.48
N ARG A 153 -1.13 7.24 -13.69
CA ARG A 153 -1.26 8.06 -14.90
C ARG A 153 -0.72 7.34 -16.12
N LEU A 154 0.41 6.64 -15.99
CA LEU A 154 1.02 5.87 -17.07
C LEU A 154 0.19 4.66 -17.51
N THR A 155 -0.60 4.08 -16.59
CA THR A 155 -1.46 2.93 -16.92
C THR A 155 -2.86 3.32 -17.40
N SER A 156 -3.34 4.53 -17.05
CA SER A 156 -4.68 5.00 -17.44
C SER A 156 -4.70 5.86 -18.71
N ASN A 157 -3.57 6.35 -19.16
CA ASN A 157 -3.45 7.20 -20.34
C ASN A 157 -2.58 6.54 -21.41
N ASN A 158 -2.62 7.06 -22.63
CA ASN A 158 -1.79 6.57 -23.72
C ASN A 158 -0.32 6.95 -23.48
N VAL A 159 0.54 5.96 -23.46
CA VAL A 159 2.00 6.12 -23.38
C VAL A 159 2.61 5.68 -24.70
N VAL A 160 3.44 6.53 -25.29
CA VAL A 160 4.18 6.19 -26.51
C VAL A 160 5.56 5.70 -26.11
N ASN A 161 5.84 4.41 -26.37
CA ASN A 161 7.18 3.86 -26.22
C ASN A 161 7.95 4.03 -27.54
N CYS A 162 8.97 4.89 -27.52
CA CYS A 162 9.74 5.25 -28.71
C CYS A 162 10.88 4.27 -29.04
N THR A 163 11.17 3.29 -28.18
CA THR A 163 12.34 2.40 -28.30
C THR A 163 12.00 0.91 -28.35
N MET A 164 10.73 0.54 -28.15
CA MET A 164 10.33 -0.87 -28.16
C MET A 164 10.31 -1.48 -29.56
N VAL A 165 10.20 -0.66 -30.61
CA VAL A 165 10.17 -1.09 -32.00
C VAL A 165 11.53 -0.77 -32.65
N GLU A 166 12.11 -1.76 -33.33
CA GLU A 166 13.46 -1.64 -33.92
C GLU A 166 13.55 -0.62 -35.06
N GLN A 167 12.44 -0.36 -35.78
CA GLN A 167 12.41 0.55 -36.90
C GLN A 167 11.56 1.77 -36.61
N ARG A 168 12.09 2.95 -37.00
CA ARG A 168 11.42 4.24 -36.86
C ARG A 168 11.42 5.01 -38.16
N ARG A 169 10.28 5.63 -38.52
CA ARG A 169 10.19 6.58 -39.61
C ARG A 169 10.93 7.87 -39.24
N VAL A 170 11.80 8.32 -40.16
CA VAL A 170 12.44 9.62 -40.08
C VAL A 170 11.94 10.45 -41.27
N ASP A 171 11.29 11.57 -40.98
CA ASP A 171 10.84 12.50 -42.00
C ASP A 171 11.90 13.57 -42.19
N CYS A 172 12.47 13.67 -43.42
CA CYS A 172 13.44 14.67 -43.80
C CYS A 172 12.81 15.63 -44.80
N THR A 173 12.94 16.93 -44.55
CA THR A 173 12.47 17.97 -45.47
C THR A 173 13.71 18.63 -46.11
N PHE A 174 13.76 18.59 -47.43
CA PHE A 174 14.82 19.27 -48.21
C PHE A 174 14.21 20.48 -48.94
N SER A 175 14.82 21.64 -48.74
CA SER A 175 14.46 22.83 -49.51
C SER A 175 15.28 22.85 -50.77
N VAL A 176 14.62 23.00 -51.93
CA VAL A 176 15.27 23.16 -53.24
C VAL A 176 14.98 24.54 -53.80
N SER A 177 15.96 25.16 -54.45
CA SER A 177 15.79 26.41 -55.18
C SER A 177 15.11 26.12 -56.52
N TYR A 178 14.10 26.93 -56.86
CA TYR A 178 13.52 26.96 -58.21
C TYR A 178 14.28 28.04 -58.98
N ASP A 179 15.17 27.67 -59.87
CA ASP A 179 15.74 28.55 -60.89
C ASP A 179 14.82 28.61 -62.08
#